data_4302caf36ffb63d90e39981a9c35d505
#
_entry.id   4302caf36ffb63d90e39981a9c35d505
#
_cell.length_a   1.000
_cell.length_b   1.000
_cell.length_c   1.000
_cell.angle_alpha   90.00
_cell.angle_beta   90.00
_cell.angle_gamma   90.00
#
_symmetry.space_group_name_H-M   'P 1'
#
loop_
_entity.id
_entity.type
_entity.pdbx_description
1 polymer ?
#
loop_
_entity_poly.entity_id
_entity_poly.type
_entity_poly.pdbx_seq_one_letter_code
_entity_poly.pdbx_strand_id
1 'polypeptide(L)'
;MVTSLLIQVLQEPAIIRHFNASDWNLLLRQASSAKMPARLAYHLKAADLINAVPDKILNHINSEQVKVAHLHTQVHQEVQALNQLFNKLDIKAIYLKGTAYLLADLPLAQGRFFSDIDILLNQDEIAKVEIALKCQGWKSQKTDDHDQAYYRNYMHEIPPMQNIMRGTVIDIHHNILPVCNDNIIDISLLSVDALKLDNISTHCQPSYVLTPAAMFLHSAIHLFHEGELEQGLRGLSDLDILLSHFEESETNFSNQLIDLAKKINQQQSLFYAWRYLNKVLKRKLSTTAQAFVGDYQQQAPNLATIDFIFTNLFTAHHSTTASWQFSVAAQLAYWRGHLLRMPLRLLIPHLMKKSWLQLSELTKKEPDKINKVDALDPRFHQLDKE
;
A
#
# COMPACT_ATOMS: atom_id res chain seq x y z
N MET A 1 -18.68 -15.15 11.01
CA MET A 1 -17.34 -14.75 10.52
C MET A 1 -16.30 -15.22 11.54
N VAL A 2 -15.29 -15.96 11.10
CA VAL A 2 -14.13 -16.27 11.95
C VAL A 2 -13.30 -14.99 12.01
N THR A 3 -13.33 -14.31 13.15
CA THR A 3 -12.54 -13.09 13.34
C THR A 3 -11.08 -13.49 13.46
N SER A 4 -10.21 -12.92 12.64
CA SER A 4 -8.77 -13.13 12.70
C SER A 4 -8.23 -12.74 14.08
N LEU A 5 -7.35 -13.56 14.65
CA LEU A 5 -6.70 -13.25 15.92
C LEU A 5 -5.89 -11.94 15.83
N LEU A 6 -5.29 -11.68 14.68
CA LEU A 6 -4.60 -10.42 14.42
C LEU A 6 -5.55 -9.22 14.55
N ILE A 7 -6.78 -9.30 14.01
CA ILE A 7 -7.77 -8.21 14.16
C ILE A 7 -8.15 -8.04 15.63
N GLN A 8 -8.35 -9.11 16.38
CA GLN A 8 -8.66 -9.02 17.81
C GLN A 8 -7.55 -8.30 18.59
N VAL A 9 -6.28 -8.62 18.29
CA VAL A 9 -5.14 -7.92 18.90
C VAL A 9 -5.06 -6.45 18.48
N LEU A 10 -5.39 -6.11 17.22
CA LEU A 10 -5.46 -4.71 16.79
C LEU A 10 -6.59 -3.93 17.47
N GLN A 11 -7.73 -4.59 17.75
CA GLN A 11 -8.86 -3.98 18.47
C GLN A 11 -8.59 -3.85 19.98
N GLU A 12 -8.04 -4.88 20.60
CA GLU A 12 -7.80 -5.00 22.03
C GLU A 12 -6.46 -5.70 22.31
N PRO A 13 -5.33 -4.95 22.33
CA PRO A 13 -4.01 -5.55 22.50
C PRO A 13 -3.83 -6.34 23.79
N ALA A 14 -4.59 -5.99 24.84
CA ALA A 14 -4.48 -6.62 26.16
C ALA A 14 -4.83 -8.12 26.18
N ILE A 15 -5.54 -8.63 25.18
CA ILE A 15 -5.88 -10.06 25.06
C ILE A 15 -4.66 -10.97 25.00
N ILE A 16 -3.50 -10.45 24.57
CA ILE A 16 -2.25 -11.24 24.51
C ILE A 16 -1.80 -11.78 25.88
N ARG A 17 -2.25 -11.15 26.96
CA ARG A 17 -1.94 -11.61 28.34
C ARG A 17 -2.47 -13.02 28.64
N HIS A 18 -3.46 -13.47 27.87
CA HIS A 18 -4.11 -14.78 28.01
C HIS A 18 -3.65 -15.79 26.95
N PHE A 19 -2.69 -15.42 26.09
CA PHE A 19 -2.26 -16.25 24.97
C PHE A 19 -1.39 -17.42 25.45
N ASN A 20 -1.72 -18.60 24.94
CA ASN A 20 -0.85 -19.75 24.97
C ASN A 20 0.09 -19.81 23.75
N ALA A 21 0.95 -20.81 23.69
CA ALA A 21 1.92 -20.96 22.59
C ALA A 21 1.26 -21.13 21.21
N SER A 22 0.08 -21.75 21.13
CA SER A 22 -0.68 -21.93 19.89
C SER A 22 -1.22 -20.58 19.39
N ASP A 23 -1.73 -19.74 20.30
CA ASP A 23 -2.25 -18.41 19.97
C ASP A 23 -1.14 -17.50 19.42
N TRP A 24 0.03 -17.50 20.05
CA TRP A 24 1.19 -16.77 19.57
C TRP A 24 1.64 -17.24 18.18
N ASN A 25 1.72 -18.55 17.96
CA ASN A 25 2.07 -19.10 16.66
C ASN A 25 1.05 -18.67 15.59
N LEU A 26 -0.24 -18.74 15.91
CA LEU A 26 -1.30 -18.31 14.99
C LEU A 26 -1.21 -16.80 14.69
N LEU A 27 -1.03 -15.98 15.73
CA LEU A 27 -0.89 -14.52 15.58
C LEU A 27 0.29 -14.16 14.66
N LEU A 28 1.48 -14.75 14.87
CA LEU A 28 2.65 -14.49 14.04
C LEU A 28 2.43 -14.89 12.58
N ARG A 29 1.80 -16.04 12.33
CA ARG A 29 1.50 -16.51 10.97
C ARG A 29 0.49 -15.59 10.28
N GLN A 30 -0.55 -15.13 10.98
CA GLN A 30 -1.50 -14.15 10.46
C GLN A 30 -0.85 -12.80 10.22
N ALA A 31 0.00 -12.33 11.13
CA ALA A 31 0.75 -11.08 10.97
C ALA A 31 1.71 -11.16 9.75
N SER A 32 2.41 -12.28 9.58
CA SER A 32 3.30 -12.50 8.42
C SER A 32 2.53 -12.51 7.10
N SER A 33 1.39 -13.20 7.06
CA SER A 33 0.50 -13.25 5.90
C SER A 33 -0.05 -11.87 5.52
N ALA A 34 -0.35 -11.03 6.52
CA ALA A 34 -0.78 -9.64 6.31
C ALA A 34 0.39 -8.65 6.08
N LYS A 35 1.64 -9.11 6.07
CA LYS A 35 2.87 -8.29 6.03
C LYS A 35 2.94 -7.25 7.15
N MET A 36 2.52 -7.64 8.36
CA MET A 36 2.42 -6.78 9.54
C MET A 36 3.22 -7.23 10.77
N PRO A 37 4.24 -8.12 10.71
CA PRO A 37 4.90 -8.60 11.93
C PRO A 37 5.65 -7.48 12.67
N ALA A 38 6.34 -6.59 11.96
CA ALA A 38 6.98 -5.43 12.57
C ALA A 38 5.96 -4.39 13.06
N ARG A 39 4.79 -4.27 12.38
CA ARG A 39 3.67 -3.44 12.83
C ARG A 39 3.06 -3.98 14.12
N LEU A 40 2.96 -5.30 14.28
CA LEU A 40 2.52 -5.93 15.52
C LEU A 40 3.42 -5.51 16.69
N ALA A 41 4.75 -5.53 16.52
CA ALA A 41 5.68 -5.07 17.54
C ALA A 41 5.45 -3.59 17.91
N TYR A 42 5.28 -2.72 16.92
CA TYR A 42 4.94 -1.32 17.15
C TYR A 42 3.64 -1.18 17.95
N HIS A 43 2.59 -1.91 17.56
CA HIS A 43 1.28 -1.85 18.20
C HIS A 43 1.32 -2.32 19.66
N LEU A 44 2.02 -3.42 19.94
CA LEU A 44 2.21 -3.93 21.32
C LEU A 44 3.07 -2.99 22.17
N LYS A 45 4.07 -2.35 21.57
CA LYS A 45 4.90 -1.35 22.26
C LYS A 45 4.10 -0.09 22.58
N ALA A 46 3.29 0.41 21.64
CA ALA A 46 2.42 1.57 21.87
C ALA A 46 1.36 1.31 22.95
N ALA A 47 0.96 0.05 23.14
CA ALA A 47 0.03 -0.36 24.21
C ALA A 47 0.73 -0.71 25.54
N ASP A 48 2.05 -0.52 25.66
CA ASP A 48 2.87 -0.91 26.85
C ASP A 48 2.75 -2.41 27.21
N LEU A 49 2.67 -3.26 26.19
CA LEU A 49 2.50 -4.71 26.34
C LEU A 49 3.72 -5.52 25.90
N ILE A 50 4.81 -4.86 25.52
CA ILE A 50 5.99 -5.56 25.00
C ILE A 50 6.62 -6.51 26.03
N ASN A 51 6.54 -6.19 27.31
CA ASN A 51 7.04 -7.01 28.41
C ASN A 51 6.16 -8.26 28.70
N ALA A 52 4.95 -8.31 28.14
CA ALA A 52 4.06 -9.47 28.22
C ALA A 52 4.30 -10.48 27.08
N VAL A 53 5.18 -10.14 26.12
CA VAL A 53 5.50 -10.99 24.97
C VAL A 53 6.58 -12.00 25.35
N PRO A 54 6.38 -13.31 25.11
CA PRO A 54 7.41 -14.33 25.39
C PRO A 54 8.70 -14.08 24.58
N ASP A 55 9.87 -14.35 25.15
CA ASP A 55 11.19 -14.04 24.56
C ASP A 55 11.36 -14.56 23.12
N LYS A 56 10.91 -15.80 22.84
CA LYS A 56 11.01 -16.38 21.49
C LYS A 56 10.20 -15.57 20.46
N ILE A 57 9.03 -15.09 20.85
CA ILE A 57 8.15 -14.28 20.03
C ILE A 57 8.75 -12.88 19.85
N LEU A 58 9.24 -12.31 20.96
CA LEU A 58 9.89 -11.00 20.97
C LEU A 58 11.11 -10.98 20.05
N ASN A 59 11.95 -12.01 20.07
CA ASN A 59 13.11 -12.14 19.17
C ASN A 59 12.65 -12.18 17.69
N HIS A 60 11.56 -12.88 17.39
CA HIS A 60 11.03 -12.93 16.02
C HIS A 60 10.55 -11.55 15.56
N ILE A 61 9.70 -10.87 16.33
CA ILE A 61 9.17 -9.57 15.93
C ILE A 61 10.25 -8.48 15.90
N ASN A 62 11.25 -8.55 16.79
CA ASN A 62 12.40 -7.64 16.77
C ASN A 62 13.26 -7.83 15.50
N SER A 63 13.45 -9.07 15.04
CA SER A 63 14.17 -9.33 13.79
C SER A 63 13.48 -8.67 12.59
N GLU A 64 12.15 -8.63 12.58
CA GLU A 64 11.39 -7.94 11.53
C GLU A 64 11.52 -6.41 11.63
N GLN A 65 11.61 -5.86 12.85
CA GLN A 65 11.89 -4.42 13.05
C GLN A 65 13.29 -4.04 12.54
N VAL A 66 14.30 -4.90 12.74
CA VAL A 66 15.65 -4.68 12.20
C VAL A 66 15.63 -4.63 10.67
N LYS A 67 14.87 -5.53 10.02
CA LYS A 67 14.71 -5.51 8.55
C LYS A 67 14.06 -4.22 8.08
N VAL A 68 13.02 -3.74 8.78
CA VAL A 68 12.37 -2.48 8.46
C VAL A 68 13.32 -1.30 8.63
N ALA A 69 14.09 -1.25 9.72
CA ALA A 69 15.07 -0.19 9.95
C ALA A 69 16.16 -0.14 8.86
N HIS A 70 16.63 -1.32 8.42
CA HIS A 70 17.58 -1.41 7.30
C HIS A 70 16.95 -0.89 6.00
N LEU A 71 15.74 -1.30 5.69
CA LEU A 71 14.99 -0.80 4.54
C LEU A 71 14.82 0.72 4.58
N HIS A 72 14.46 1.29 5.73
CA HIS A 72 14.31 2.73 5.90
C HIS A 72 15.62 3.47 5.61
N THR A 73 16.77 2.92 6.05
CA THR A 73 18.09 3.48 5.73
C THR A 73 18.34 3.49 4.22
N GLN A 74 18.02 2.39 3.52
CA GLN A 74 18.16 2.32 2.07
C GLN A 74 17.25 3.33 1.35
N VAL A 75 15.99 3.46 1.79
CA VAL A 75 15.05 4.43 1.23
C VAL A 75 15.54 5.86 1.44
N HIS A 76 16.05 6.22 2.62
CA HIS A 76 16.62 7.55 2.84
C HIS A 76 17.79 7.86 1.91
N GLN A 77 18.69 6.89 1.68
CA GLN A 77 19.80 7.05 0.74
C GLN A 77 19.31 7.24 -0.71
N GLU A 78 18.30 6.47 -1.12
CA GLU A 78 17.72 6.60 -2.45
C GLU A 78 16.99 7.92 -2.64
N VAL A 79 16.19 8.33 -1.66
CA VAL A 79 15.50 9.64 -1.66
C VAL A 79 16.50 10.79 -1.76
N GLN A 80 17.62 10.70 -1.07
CA GLN A 80 18.68 11.72 -1.16
C GLN A 80 19.23 11.83 -2.58
N ALA A 81 19.49 10.69 -3.25
CA ALA A 81 19.95 10.68 -4.63
C ALA A 81 18.90 11.22 -5.61
N LEU A 82 17.63 10.85 -5.41
CA LEU A 82 16.51 11.33 -6.20
C LEU A 82 16.29 12.85 -6.03
N ASN A 83 16.33 13.35 -4.80
CA ASN A 83 16.20 14.79 -4.52
C ASN A 83 17.32 15.62 -5.18
N GLN A 84 18.54 15.09 -5.20
CA GLN A 84 19.65 15.76 -5.95
C GLN A 84 19.36 15.82 -7.46
N LEU A 85 18.77 14.76 -8.03
CA LEU A 85 18.36 14.75 -9.42
C LEU A 85 17.24 15.76 -9.69
N PHE A 86 16.17 15.72 -8.89
CA PHE A 86 15.01 16.60 -9.05
C PHE A 86 15.38 18.07 -8.90
N ASN A 87 16.24 18.39 -7.94
CA ASN A 87 16.74 19.77 -7.76
C ASN A 87 17.56 20.26 -8.98
N LYS A 88 18.42 19.41 -9.57
CA LYS A 88 19.15 19.76 -10.80
C LYS A 88 18.23 20.01 -11.99
N LEU A 89 17.05 19.39 -11.98
CA LEU A 89 16.04 19.53 -13.03
C LEU A 89 15.06 20.65 -12.75
N ASP A 90 15.13 21.30 -11.59
CA ASP A 90 14.15 22.27 -11.07
C ASP A 90 12.72 21.66 -11.05
N ILE A 91 12.59 20.46 -10.44
CA ILE A 91 11.34 19.70 -10.38
C ILE A 91 10.97 19.48 -8.91
N LYS A 92 9.70 19.76 -8.57
CA LYS A 92 9.10 19.48 -7.26
C LYS A 92 8.46 18.09 -7.28
N ALA A 93 9.20 17.06 -6.84
CA ALA A 93 8.64 15.72 -6.67
C ALA A 93 8.00 15.59 -5.28
N ILE A 94 6.75 15.12 -5.22
CA ILE A 94 6.02 14.88 -3.97
C ILE A 94 6.05 13.39 -3.68
N TYR A 95 6.63 13.00 -2.55
CA TYR A 95 6.64 11.60 -2.12
C TYR A 95 5.27 11.18 -1.60
N LEU A 96 4.89 9.94 -1.88
CA LEU A 96 3.60 9.37 -1.54
C LEU A 96 3.75 8.13 -0.65
N LYS A 97 2.65 7.66 -0.09
CA LYS A 97 2.52 6.38 0.64
C LYS A 97 3.67 6.12 1.64
N GLY A 98 4.30 4.92 1.59
CA GLY A 98 5.33 4.46 2.50
C GLY A 98 6.51 5.41 2.65
N THR A 99 7.00 5.93 1.53
CA THR A 99 8.10 6.89 1.52
C THR A 99 7.71 8.21 2.18
N ALA A 100 6.51 8.74 1.90
CA ALA A 100 6.03 9.95 2.54
C ALA A 100 5.90 9.79 4.06
N TYR A 101 5.38 8.66 4.52
CA TYR A 101 5.24 8.40 5.95
C TYR A 101 6.59 8.34 6.67
N LEU A 102 7.59 7.73 6.02
CA LEU A 102 8.95 7.67 6.54
C LEU A 102 9.59 9.06 6.61
N LEU A 103 9.48 9.84 5.54
CA LEU A 103 10.10 11.17 5.47
C LEU A 103 9.46 12.17 6.42
N ALA A 104 8.16 12.06 6.65
CA ALA A 104 7.42 12.89 7.61
C ALA A 104 7.51 12.36 9.06
N ASP A 105 8.33 11.33 9.33
CA ASP A 105 8.49 10.68 10.64
C ASP A 105 7.16 10.29 11.30
N LEU A 106 6.20 9.82 10.51
CA LEU A 106 4.89 9.44 11.01
C LEU A 106 4.94 8.10 11.75
N PRO A 107 4.14 7.93 12.82
CA PRO A 107 4.13 6.71 13.64
C PRO A 107 3.94 5.42 12.84
N LEU A 108 3.13 5.47 11.77
CA LEU A 108 2.88 4.30 10.94
C LEU A 108 4.10 3.83 10.13
N ALA A 109 5.12 4.66 9.92
CA ALA A 109 6.37 4.23 9.30
C ALA A 109 7.07 3.19 10.17
N GLN A 110 6.97 3.31 11.50
CA GLN A 110 7.53 2.34 12.43
C GLN A 110 6.85 0.97 12.28
N GLY A 111 7.56 0.02 11.69
CA GLY A 111 7.02 -1.33 11.43
C GLY A 111 6.28 -1.48 10.10
N ARG A 112 6.38 -0.51 9.19
CA ARG A 112 5.85 -0.64 7.85
C ARG A 112 6.93 -1.06 6.87
N PHE A 113 6.77 -2.25 6.31
CA PHE A 113 7.59 -2.73 5.21
C PHE A 113 7.00 -2.23 3.87
N PHE A 114 7.82 -1.63 3.01
CA PHE A 114 7.47 -1.23 1.65
C PHE A 114 8.71 -1.38 0.76
N SER A 115 8.53 -1.58 -0.55
CA SER A 115 9.59 -1.96 -1.49
C SER A 115 9.80 -0.96 -2.62
N ASP A 116 8.91 0.00 -2.74
CA ASP A 116 8.80 0.95 -3.83
C ASP A 116 8.83 2.38 -3.30
N ILE A 117 9.32 3.29 -4.12
CA ILE A 117 9.29 4.72 -3.87
C ILE A 117 8.23 5.31 -4.80
N ASP A 118 7.10 5.70 -4.23
CA ASP A 118 6.04 6.38 -4.97
C ASP A 118 6.31 7.90 -4.98
N ILE A 119 6.29 8.51 -6.16
CA ILE A 119 6.37 9.96 -6.32
C ILE A 119 5.26 10.49 -7.23
N LEU A 120 4.82 11.70 -6.96
CA LEU A 120 3.89 12.44 -7.80
C LEU A 120 4.62 13.58 -8.48
N LEU A 121 4.45 13.68 -9.79
CA LEU A 121 4.99 14.73 -10.65
C LEU A 121 3.88 15.38 -11.48
N ASN A 122 4.11 16.59 -11.98
CA ASN A 122 3.28 17.13 -13.04
C ASN A 122 3.47 16.30 -14.32
N GLN A 123 2.42 16.10 -15.07
CA GLN A 123 2.43 15.25 -16.26
C GLN A 123 3.43 15.70 -17.34
N ASP A 124 3.65 16.99 -17.49
CA ASP A 124 4.61 17.60 -18.43
C ASP A 124 6.08 17.38 -18.02
N GLU A 125 6.35 17.08 -16.75
CA GLU A 125 7.69 16.85 -16.22
C GLU A 125 8.14 15.39 -16.39
N ILE A 126 7.22 14.44 -16.58
CA ILE A 126 7.50 13.00 -16.60
C ILE A 126 8.56 12.61 -17.62
N ALA A 127 8.43 13.08 -18.86
CA ALA A 127 9.38 12.74 -19.93
C ALA A 127 10.82 13.18 -19.60
N LYS A 128 10.98 14.36 -19.01
CA LYS A 128 12.27 14.90 -18.57
C LYS A 128 12.87 14.05 -17.44
N VAL A 129 12.05 13.68 -16.45
CA VAL A 129 12.48 12.85 -15.31
C VAL A 129 12.83 11.45 -15.77
N GLU A 130 12.01 10.83 -16.61
CA GLU A 130 12.26 9.48 -17.13
C GLU A 130 13.60 9.37 -17.88
N ILE A 131 13.92 10.36 -18.71
CA ILE A 131 15.22 10.42 -19.41
C ILE A 131 16.37 10.54 -18.39
N ALA A 132 16.25 11.43 -17.43
CA ALA A 132 17.29 11.65 -16.42
C ALA A 132 17.51 10.41 -15.53
N LEU A 133 16.44 9.70 -15.16
CA LEU A 133 16.52 8.44 -14.44
C LEU A 133 17.21 7.35 -15.27
N LYS A 134 16.88 7.23 -16.56
CA LYS A 134 17.57 6.29 -17.48
C LYS A 134 19.07 6.55 -17.53
N CYS A 135 19.50 7.81 -17.55
CA CYS A 135 20.92 8.19 -17.50
C CYS A 135 21.59 7.78 -16.17
N GLN A 136 20.83 7.56 -15.10
CA GLN A 136 21.31 7.09 -13.79
C GLN A 136 21.11 5.57 -13.57
N GLY A 137 20.86 4.82 -14.63
CA GLY A 137 20.75 3.36 -14.57
C GLY A 137 19.39 2.83 -14.13
N TRP A 138 18.32 3.63 -14.27
CA TRP A 138 16.96 3.14 -14.09
C TRP A 138 16.42 2.58 -15.41
N LYS A 139 15.72 1.45 -15.34
CA LYS A 139 15.08 0.81 -16.49
C LYS A 139 13.60 0.54 -16.17
N SER A 140 12.75 0.69 -17.18
CA SER A 140 11.36 0.26 -17.08
C SER A 140 11.29 -1.26 -16.88
N GLN A 141 10.47 -1.70 -15.92
CA GLN A 141 10.18 -3.12 -15.69
C GLN A 141 9.25 -3.70 -16.75
N LYS A 142 8.48 -2.86 -17.44
CA LYS A 142 7.60 -3.24 -18.54
C LYS A 142 8.22 -2.78 -19.85
N THR A 143 8.63 -3.73 -20.66
CA THR A 143 9.31 -3.48 -21.96
C THR A 143 8.41 -3.76 -23.15
N ASP A 144 7.27 -4.44 -22.94
CA ASP A 144 6.28 -4.69 -23.98
C ASP A 144 5.55 -3.40 -24.38
N ASP A 145 5.42 -3.17 -25.68
CA ASP A 145 4.78 -1.96 -26.24
C ASP A 145 3.32 -1.81 -25.80
N HIS A 146 2.62 -2.93 -25.59
CA HIS A 146 1.25 -2.89 -25.15
C HIS A 146 1.13 -2.39 -23.69
N ASP A 147 1.97 -2.91 -22.79
CA ASP A 147 2.01 -2.46 -21.39
C ASP A 147 2.46 -1.00 -21.32
N GLN A 148 3.47 -0.59 -22.10
CA GLN A 148 3.90 0.80 -22.18
C GLN A 148 2.75 1.74 -22.62
N ALA A 149 2.04 1.37 -23.68
CA ALA A 149 0.89 2.14 -24.16
C ALA A 149 -0.26 2.14 -23.16
N TYR A 150 -0.50 1.02 -22.49
CA TYR A 150 -1.54 0.91 -21.47
C TYR A 150 -1.29 1.85 -20.28
N TYR A 151 -0.11 1.80 -19.68
CA TYR A 151 0.24 2.68 -18.56
C TYR A 151 0.14 4.16 -18.95
N ARG A 152 0.77 4.56 -20.07
CA ARG A 152 0.85 5.96 -20.47
C ARG A 152 -0.47 6.58 -20.90
N ASN A 153 -1.40 5.79 -21.46
CA ASN A 153 -2.64 6.31 -22.01
C ASN A 153 -3.84 6.18 -21.06
N TYR A 154 -3.80 5.23 -20.12
CA TYR A 154 -4.97 4.88 -19.31
C TYR A 154 -4.72 4.92 -17.81
N MET A 155 -3.49 4.71 -17.36
CA MET A 155 -3.19 4.68 -15.93
C MET A 155 -2.83 6.07 -15.39
N HIS A 156 -2.72 6.17 -14.09
CA HIS A 156 -2.33 7.38 -13.36
C HIS A 156 -0.82 7.46 -13.09
N GLU A 157 -0.06 6.51 -13.61
CA GLU A 157 1.39 6.34 -13.43
C GLU A 157 2.02 5.81 -14.73
N ILE A 158 3.31 6.00 -14.88
CA ILE A 158 4.07 5.33 -15.93
C ILE A 158 4.50 3.93 -15.47
N PRO A 159 4.95 3.05 -16.39
CA PRO A 159 5.46 1.75 -15.99
C PRO A 159 6.55 1.85 -14.93
N PRO A 160 6.51 1.03 -13.87
CA PRO A 160 7.52 1.05 -12.81
C PRO A 160 8.94 1.00 -13.35
N MET A 161 9.84 1.78 -12.74
CA MET A 161 11.25 1.77 -13.11
C MET A 161 12.08 1.17 -11.98
N GLN A 162 13.08 0.37 -12.34
CA GLN A 162 14.01 -0.25 -11.39
C GLN A 162 15.43 0.21 -11.63
N ASN A 163 16.12 0.57 -10.56
CA ASN A 163 17.56 0.83 -10.64
C ASN A 163 18.33 -0.50 -10.77
N ILE A 164 19.10 -0.65 -11.84
CA ILE A 164 19.80 -1.91 -12.19
C ILE A 164 20.87 -2.31 -11.20
N MET A 165 21.46 -1.35 -10.46
CA MET A 165 22.54 -1.61 -9.51
C MET A 165 22.02 -1.81 -8.08
N ARG A 166 20.99 -1.04 -7.69
CA ARG A 166 20.48 -1.02 -6.31
C ARG A 166 19.22 -1.85 -6.12
N GLY A 167 18.55 -2.22 -7.23
CA GLY A 167 17.31 -3.00 -7.18
C GLY A 167 16.07 -2.21 -6.71
N THR A 168 16.21 -0.96 -6.29
CA THR A 168 15.11 -0.10 -5.85
C THR A 168 14.14 0.12 -7.00
N VAL A 169 12.84 0.09 -6.71
CA VAL A 169 11.76 0.39 -7.65
C VAL A 169 11.20 1.78 -7.36
N ILE A 170 10.89 2.53 -8.41
CA ILE A 170 10.20 3.81 -8.33
C ILE A 170 8.94 3.79 -9.20
N ASP A 171 7.83 4.23 -8.61
CA ASP A 171 6.54 4.41 -9.27
C ASP A 171 6.27 5.90 -9.42
N ILE A 172 6.18 6.33 -10.67
CA ILE A 172 6.02 7.75 -11.02
C ILE A 172 4.57 8.00 -11.40
N HIS A 173 3.86 8.65 -10.50
CA HIS A 173 2.47 9.03 -10.65
C HIS A 173 2.32 10.43 -11.24
N HIS A 174 1.28 10.65 -12.02
CA HIS A 174 0.83 11.99 -12.46
C HIS A 174 -0.61 12.26 -12.04
N ASN A 175 -1.26 11.26 -11.48
CA ASN A 175 -2.57 11.37 -10.81
C ASN A 175 -2.65 10.30 -9.73
N ILE A 176 -3.77 10.20 -9.00
CA ILE A 176 -4.03 9.17 -7.99
C ILE A 176 -5.08 8.15 -8.42
N LEU A 177 -5.81 8.41 -9.51
CA LEU A 177 -6.73 7.49 -10.16
C LEU A 177 -6.46 7.44 -11.67
N PRO A 178 -6.76 6.31 -12.34
CA PRO A 178 -6.61 6.18 -13.79
C PRO A 178 -7.32 7.30 -14.54
N VAL A 179 -6.63 7.85 -15.54
CA VAL A 179 -7.12 9.01 -16.31
C VAL A 179 -8.30 8.71 -17.24
N CYS A 180 -8.58 7.44 -17.51
CA CYS A 180 -9.74 6.99 -18.26
C CYS A 180 -11.01 6.83 -17.40
N ASN A 181 -10.93 7.12 -16.11
CA ASN A 181 -12.07 7.09 -15.19
C ASN A 181 -12.90 8.38 -15.35
N ASP A 182 -14.22 8.24 -15.22
CA ASP A 182 -15.14 9.40 -15.24
C ASP A 182 -14.95 10.33 -14.02
N ASN A 183 -14.28 9.86 -12.97
CA ASN A 183 -13.95 10.61 -11.75
C ASN A 183 -12.47 11.06 -11.77
N ILE A 184 -12.06 11.82 -12.79
CA ILE A 184 -10.72 12.41 -12.83
C ILE A 184 -10.57 13.39 -11.67
N ILE A 185 -9.51 13.19 -10.87
CA ILE A 185 -9.18 14.10 -9.78
C ILE A 185 -8.28 15.21 -10.34
N ASP A 186 -8.64 16.46 -10.05
CA ASP A 186 -7.71 17.55 -10.23
C ASP A 186 -6.60 17.44 -9.17
N ILE A 187 -5.46 16.93 -9.62
CA ILE A 187 -4.33 16.64 -8.73
C ILE A 187 -3.75 17.91 -8.11
N SER A 188 -3.95 19.07 -8.73
CA SER A 188 -3.49 20.36 -8.19
C SER A 188 -4.10 20.65 -6.83
N LEU A 189 -5.36 20.25 -6.60
CA LEU A 189 -6.06 20.41 -5.32
C LEU A 189 -5.43 19.61 -4.15
N LEU A 190 -4.59 18.63 -4.46
CA LEU A 190 -3.85 17.83 -3.48
C LEU A 190 -2.38 18.25 -3.37
N SER A 191 -1.79 18.72 -4.46
CA SER A 191 -0.34 18.93 -4.59
C SER A 191 0.10 20.38 -4.38
N VAL A 192 -0.79 21.37 -4.56
CA VAL A 192 -0.45 22.79 -4.45
C VAL A 192 0.10 23.15 -3.09
N ASP A 193 -0.51 22.63 -2.03
CA ASP A 193 -0.14 22.89 -0.64
C ASP A 193 0.81 21.82 -0.08
N ALA A 194 1.50 21.06 -0.95
CA ALA A 194 2.44 20.04 -0.49
C ALA A 194 3.50 20.61 0.42
N LEU A 195 3.69 19.95 1.56
CA LEU A 195 4.55 20.36 2.63
C LEU A 195 6.02 20.10 2.27
N LYS A 196 6.84 21.14 2.42
CA LYS A 196 8.28 21.02 2.36
C LYS A 196 8.79 20.50 3.69
N LEU A 197 9.52 19.38 3.65
CA LEU A 197 10.20 18.84 4.81
C LEU A 197 11.64 19.37 4.82
N ASP A 198 11.99 20.11 5.85
CA ASP A 198 13.36 20.55 6.06
C ASP A 198 14.15 19.37 6.63
N ASN A 199 15.04 18.82 5.81
CA ASN A 199 15.91 17.74 6.23
C ASN A 199 16.86 18.23 7.35
N ILE A 200 17.01 17.43 8.40
CA ILE A 200 17.84 17.71 9.59
C ILE A 200 19.33 17.93 9.22
N SER A 201 19.74 17.47 8.03
CA SER A 201 21.10 17.65 7.51
C SER A 201 21.19 18.85 6.59
N THR A 202 22.06 19.79 6.88
CA THR A 202 22.32 21.03 6.12
C THR A 202 22.75 20.82 4.66
N HIS A 203 23.00 19.56 4.24
CA HIS A 203 23.42 19.21 2.90
C HIS A 203 22.38 18.44 2.10
N CYS A 204 21.21 18.13 2.68
CA CYS A 204 20.16 17.41 1.98
C CYS A 204 19.18 18.36 1.30
N GLN A 205 18.83 18.04 0.04
CA GLN A 205 17.79 18.74 -0.68
C GLN A 205 16.41 18.48 -0.05
N PRO A 206 15.49 19.44 -0.09
CA PRO A 206 14.17 19.29 0.53
C PRO A 206 13.38 18.16 -0.11
N SER A 207 12.62 17.45 0.70
CA SER A 207 11.58 16.51 0.27
C SER A 207 10.21 17.17 0.38
N TYR A 208 9.27 16.75 -0.45
CA TYR A 208 7.89 17.23 -0.38
C TYR A 208 6.94 16.07 -0.14
N VAL A 209 5.92 16.29 0.69
CA VAL A 209 4.85 15.33 0.98
C VAL A 209 3.49 16.03 0.92
N LEU A 210 2.43 15.27 0.79
CA LEU A 210 1.06 15.81 0.85
C LEU A 210 0.75 16.36 2.25
N THR A 211 -0.21 17.29 2.33
CA THR A 211 -0.77 17.73 3.62
C THR A 211 -1.42 16.56 4.36
N PRO A 212 -1.60 16.62 5.70
CA PRO A 212 -2.25 15.56 6.48
C PRO A 212 -3.57 15.07 5.89
N ALA A 213 -4.48 15.98 5.52
CA ALA A 213 -5.77 15.62 4.94
C ALA A 213 -5.63 14.98 3.55
N ALA A 214 -4.73 15.51 2.71
CA ALA A 214 -4.47 14.95 1.38
C ALA A 214 -3.79 13.57 1.49
N MET A 215 -2.89 13.37 2.44
CA MET A 215 -2.21 12.10 2.70
C MET A 215 -3.19 11.01 3.16
N PHE A 216 -4.11 11.34 4.08
CA PHE A 216 -5.14 10.42 4.52
C PHE A 216 -6.10 10.04 3.37
N LEU A 217 -6.60 11.05 2.64
CA LEU A 217 -7.51 10.81 1.50
C LEU A 217 -6.84 10.03 0.38
N HIS A 218 -5.59 10.35 0.03
CA HIS A 218 -4.83 9.57 -0.95
C HIS A 218 -4.75 8.09 -0.54
N SER A 219 -4.45 7.80 0.73
CA SER A 219 -4.38 6.43 1.25
C SER A 219 -5.73 5.73 1.22
N ALA A 220 -6.81 6.45 1.54
CA ALA A 220 -8.18 5.93 1.47
C ALA A 220 -8.60 5.66 0.01
N ILE A 221 -8.36 6.60 -0.90
CA ILE A 221 -8.66 6.43 -2.32
C ILE A 221 -7.93 5.20 -2.87
N HIS A 222 -6.63 5.10 -2.63
CA HIS A 222 -5.84 3.96 -3.08
C HIS A 222 -6.42 2.64 -2.54
N LEU A 223 -6.66 2.53 -1.23
CA LEU A 223 -7.18 1.31 -0.61
C LEU A 223 -8.55 0.88 -1.17
N PHE A 224 -9.46 1.83 -1.39
CA PHE A 224 -10.83 1.50 -1.79
C PHE A 224 -11.06 1.44 -3.30
N HIS A 225 -10.09 1.84 -4.13
CA HIS A 225 -10.12 1.65 -5.58
C HIS A 225 -9.32 0.43 -6.03
N GLU A 226 -8.58 -0.21 -5.14
CA GLU A 226 -7.82 -1.41 -5.44
C GLU A 226 -8.75 -2.63 -5.62
N GLY A 227 -8.44 -3.46 -6.61
CA GLY A 227 -9.18 -4.70 -6.88
C GLY A 227 -8.58 -5.92 -6.18
N GLU A 228 -7.32 -5.84 -5.79
CA GLU A 228 -6.59 -6.91 -5.10
C GLU A 228 -6.20 -6.43 -3.71
N LEU A 229 -6.93 -6.90 -2.69
CA LEU A 229 -6.79 -6.43 -1.31
C LEU A 229 -5.95 -7.39 -0.45
N GLU A 230 -4.89 -7.98 -1.03
CA GLU A 230 -3.99 -8.87 -0.28
C GLU A 230 -3.38 -8.21 0.96
N GLN A 231 -3.16 -6.91 0.89
CA GLN A 231 -2.65 -6.08 1.98
C GLN A 231 -3.71 -5.13 2.56
N GLY A 232 -4.99 -5.44 2.33
CA GLY A 232 -6.11 -4.58 2.72
C GLY A 232 -6.15 -4.28 4.21
N LEU A 233 -5.91 -5.29 5.08
CA LEU A 233 -5.84 -5.09 6.53
C LEU A 233 -4.69 -4.17 6.94
N ARG A 234 -3.53 -4.27 6.28
CA ARG A 234 -2.41 -3.34 6.49
C ARG A 234 -2.78 -1.91 6.11
N GLY A 235 -3.40 -1.73 4.93
CA GLY A 235 -3.88 -0.42 4.48
C GLY A 235 -4.91 0.18 5.43
N LEU A 236 -5.83 -0.62 5.95
CA LEU A 236 -6.79 -0.16 6.95
C LEU A 236 -6.11 0.22 8.28
N SER A 237 -5.10 -0.54 8.72
CA SER A 237 -4.27 -0.20 9.89
C SER A 237 -3.45 1.08 9.66
N ASP A 238 -2.96 1.32 8.44
CA ASP A 238 -2.28 2.58 8.09
C ASP A 238 -3.24 3.77 8.26
N LEU A 239 -4.48 3.66 7.76
CA LEU A 239 -5.51 4.69 7.94
C LEU A 239 -5.87 4.93 9.42
N ASP A 240 -5.91 3.87 10.25
CA ASP A 240 -6.19 3.99 11.68
C ASP A 240 -5.12 4.81 12.40
N ILE A 241 -3.86 4.53 12.13
CA ILE A 241 -2.74 5.26 12.75
C ILE A 241 -2.66 6.69 12.23
N LEU A 242 -2.87 6.92 10.92
CA LEU A 242 -2.92 8.27 10.35
C LEU A 242 -4.04 9.08 10.98
N LEU A 243 -5.25 8.50 11.12
CA LEU A 243 -6.38 9.19 11.73
C LEU A 243 -6.08 9.56 13.18
N SER A 244 -5.52 8.61 13.98
CA SER A 244 -5.11 8.89 15.36
C SER A 244 -4.15 10.06 15.44
N HIS A 245 -3.07 9.99 14.67
CA HIS A 245 -1.99 10.96 14.72
C HIS A 245 -2.46 12.36 14.31
N PHE A 246 -3.23 12.43 13.22
CA PHE A 246 -3.68 13.72 12.70
C PHE A 246 -4.87 14.30 13.48
N GLU A 247 -5.73 13.49 14.12
CA GLU A 247 -6.74 14.00 15.04
C GLU A 247 -6.12 14.62 16.31
N GLU A 248 -4.92 14.18 16.72
CA GLU A 248 -4.17 14.74 17.84
C GLU A 248 -3.36 15.99 17.48
N SER A 249 -2.80 16.04 16.26
CA SER A 249 -1.89 17.11 15.82
C SER A 249 -2.59 18.24 15.06
N GLU A 250 -3.73 17.98 14.41
CA GLU A 250 -4.43 18.91 13.55
C GLU A 250 -5.76 19.38 14.17
N THR A 251 -5.99 20.68 14.18
CA THR A 251 -7.27 21.21 14.63
C THR A 251 -8.38 20.95 13.60
N ASN A 252 -9.53 20.46 14.06
CA ASN A 252 -10.70 20.19 13.19
C ASN A 252 -10.41 19.25 12.01
N PHE A 253 -9.54 18.27 12.19
CA PHE A 253 -9.08 17.37 11.12
C PHE A 253 -10.22 16.70 10.36
N SER A 254 -11.26 16.23 11.05
CA SER A 254 -12.44 15.63 10.40
C SER A 254 -13.14 16.59 9.42
N ASN A 255 -13.21 17.89 9.73
CA ASN A 255 -13.79 18.89 8.81
C ASN A 255 -12.86 19.13 7.61
N GLN A 256 -11.54 19.21 7.82
CA GLN A 256 -10.57 19.32 6.74
C GLN A 256 -10.69 18.15 5.75
N LEU A 257 -10.87 16.93 6.26
CA LEU A 257 -11.09 15.73 5.42
C LEU A 257 -12.39 15.82 4.62
N ILE A 258 -13.50 16.23 5.23
CA ILE A 258 -14.80 16.37 4.56
C ILE A 258 -14.70 17.43 3.45
N ASP A 259 -14.13 18.57 3.74
CA ASP A 259 -14.03 19.70 2.79
C ASP A 259 -13.13 19.32 1.61
N LEU A 260 -12.00 18.69 1.87
CA LEU A 260 -11.11 18.22 0.79
C LEU A 260 -11.77 17.10 -0.02
N ALA A 261 -12.42 16.13 0.62
CA ALA A 261 -13.14 15.04 -0.05
C ALA A 261 -14.25 15.57 -0.97
N LYS A 262 -14.97 16.64 -0.56
CA LYS A 262 -15.94 17.32 -1.41
C LYS A 262 -15.29 18.00 -2.61
N LYS A 263 -14.18 18.73 -2.39
CA LYS A 263 -13.44 19.44 -3.46
C LYS A 263 -12.95 18.51 -4.56
N ILE A 264 -12.47 17.32 -4.18
CA ILE A 264 -11.93 16.34 -5.14
C ILE A 264 -12.94 15.25 -5.52
N ASN A 265 -14.21 15.38 -5.14
CA ASN A 265 -15.30 14.41 -5.40
C ASN A 265 -14.98 12.98 -4.91
N GLN A 266 -14.39 12.86 -3.70
CA GLN A 266 -13.98 11.58 -3.09
C GLN A 266 -14.64 11.33 -1.73
N GLN A 267 -15.87 11.81 -1.54
CA GLN A 267 -16.64 11.59 -0.31
C GLN A 267 -16.87 10.10 -0.06
N GLN A 268 -17.01 9.30 -1.12
CA GLN A 268 -17.20 7.85 -1.03
C GLN A 268 -15.98 7.15 -0.40
N SER A 269 -14.78 7.52 -0.81
CA SER A 269 -13.54 6.95 -0.26
C SER A 269 -13.38 7.31 1.23
N LEU A 270 -13.70 8.54 1.61
CA LEU A 270 -13.71 8.97 3.01
C LEU A 270 -14.76 8.22 3.83
N PHE A 271 -15.99 8.07 3.29
CA PHE A 271 -17.03 7.29 3.92
C PHE A 271 -16.61 5.85 4.18
N TYR A 272 -16.01 5.17 3.19
CA TYR A 272 -15.52 3.80 3.37
C TYR A 272 -14.40 3.73 4.41
N ALA A 273 -13.46 4.68 4.42
CA ALA A 273 -12.39 4.73 5.40
C ALA A 273 -12.98 4.76 6.83
N TRP A 274 -13.80 5.72 7.16
CA TRP A 274 -14.41 5.84 8.49
C TRP A 274 -15.32 4.65 8.83
N ARG A 275 -16.14 4.19 7.87
CA ARG A 275 -17.01 3.03 8.08
C ARG A 275 -16.25 1.79 8.47
N TYR A 276 -15.17 1.45 7.74
CA TYR A 276 -14.43 0.21 7.98
C TYR A 276 -13.43 0.33 9.11
N LEU A 277 -12.89 1.49 9.41
CA LEU A 277 -12.16 1.74 10.65
C LEU A 277 -13.05 1.43 11.88
N ASN A 278 -14.29 1.91 11.88
CA ASN A 278 -15.22 1.60 12.96
C ASN A 278 -15.68 0.13 12.94
N LYS A 279 -16.06 -0.40 11.75
CA LYS A 279 -16.66 -1.74 11.65
C LYS A 279 -15.65 -2.86 11.90
N VAL A 280 -14.41 -2.74 11.39
CA VAL A 280 -13.36 -3.77 11.45
C VAL A 280 -12.44 -3.56 12.64
N LEU A 281 -11.93 -2.35 12.87
CA LEU A 281 -10.97 -2.06 13.94
C LEU A 281 -11.61 -1.49 15.22
N LYS A 282 -12.94 -1.31 15.23
CA LYS A 282 -13.69 -0.74 16.39
C LYS A 282 -13.23 0.66 16.77
N ARG A 283 -12.65 1.39 15.81
CA ARG A 283 -12.22 2.77 16.02
C ARG A 283 -13.40 3.65 16.42
N LYS A 284 -13.26 4.42 17.50
CA LYS A 284 -14.19 5.48 17.86
C LYS A 284 -13.95 6.66 16.93
N LEU A 285 -14.98 7.07 16.23
CA LEU A 285 -14.93 8.23 15.35
C LEU A 285 -15.33 9.50 16.10
N SER A 286 -14.85 10.66 15.66
CA SER A 286 -15.30 11.95 16.12
C SER A 286 -16.80 12.15 15.82
N THR A 287 -17.47 13.05 16.53
CA THR A 287 -18.91 13.35 16.30
C THR A 287 -19.16 13.83 14.87
N THR A 288 -18.26 14.63 14.32
CA THR A 288 -18.31 15.10 12.93
C THR A 288 -18.22 13.93 11.94
N ALA A 289 -17.28 13.00 12.15
CA ALA A 289 -17.13 11.83 11.29
C ALA A 289 -18.35 10.89 11.39
N GLN A 290 -18.92 10.72 12.59
CA GLN A 290 -20.13 9.91 12.79
C GLN A 290 -21.33 10.51 12.05
N ALA A 291 -21.54 11.84 12.14
CA ALA A 291 -22.59 12.53 11.42
C ALA A 291 -22.43 12.34 9.90
N PHE A 292 -21.24 12.59 9.36
CA PHE A 292 -20.95 12.39 7.93
C PHE A 292 -21.23 10.95 7.47
N VAL A 293 -20.80 9.95 8.24
CA VAL A 293 -21.07 8.54 7.92
C VAL A 293 -22.56 8.23 7.95
N GLY A 294 -23.30 8.76 8.91
CA GLY A 294 -24.74 8.60 9.01
C GLY A 294 -25.49 9.19 7.80
N ASP A 295 -25.17 10.43 7.44
CA ASP A 295 -25.77 11.14 6.31
C ASP A 295 -25.46 10.45 4.98
N TYR A 296 -24.22 10.07 4.76
CA TYR A 296 -23.80 9.39 3.54
C TYR A 296 -24.46 8.01 3.40
N GLN A 297 -24.60 7.27 4.51
CA GLN A 297 -25.24 5.96 4.53
C GLN A 297 -26.70 6.00 4.10
N GLN A 298 -27.44 7.06 4.45
CA GLN A 298 -28.83 7.23 4.04
C GLN A 298 -28.98 7.45 2.53
N GLN A 299 -27.95 8.01 1.90
CA GLN A 299 -27.94 8.34 0.48
C GLN A 299 -27.30 7.24 -0.38
N ALA A 300 -26.48 6.36 0.21
CA ALA A 300 -25.72 5.36 -0.51
C ALA A 300 -26.58 4.14 -0.89
N PRO A 301 -26.67 3.80 -2.18
CA PRO A 301 -27.37 2.60 -2.61
C PRO A 301 -26.56 1.34 -2.24
N ASN A 302 -27.26 0.32 -1.78
CA ASN A 302 -26.80 -1.07 -1.69
C ASN A 302 -25.44 -1.30 -0.99
N LEU A 303 -25.29 -0.83 0.24
CA LEU A 303 -24.08 -1.05 1.05
C LEU A 303 -23.86 -2.54 1.42
N ALA A 304 -24.85 -3.41 1.30
CA ALA A 304 -24.74 -4.81 1.68
C ALA A 304 -23.65 -5.54 0.89
N THR A 305 -23.57 -5.34 -0.43
CA THR A 305 -22.54 -5.95 -1.28
C THR A 305 -21.15 -5.41 -0.95
N ILE A 306 -21.04 -4.09 -0.75
CA ILE A 306 -19.77 -3.44 -0.40
C ILE A 306 -19.30 -3.87 0.99
N ASP A 307 -20.21 -3.95 1.95
CA ASP A 307 -19.91 -4.49 3.28
C ASP A 307 -19.48 -5.95 3.23
N PHE A 308 -20.13 -6.78 2.41
CA PHE A 308 -19.73 -8.17 2.20
C PHE A 308 -18.29 -8.25 1.67
N ILE A 309 -17.95 -7.45 0.66
CA ILE A 309 -16.60 -7.42 0.09
C ILE A 309 -15.57 -7.04 1.16
N PHE A 310 -15.66 -5.84 1.70
CA PHE A 310 -14.60 -5.31 2.54
C PHE A 310 -14.51 -5.96 3.92
N THR A 311 -15.64 -6.41 4.50
CA THR A 311 -15.61 -7.10 5.79
C THR A 311 -14.94 -8.47 5.70
N ASN A 312 -15.04 -9.15 4.55
CA ASN A 312 -14.36 -10.43 4.34
C ASN A 312 -12.90 -10.27 3.91
N LEU A 313 -12.53 -9.17 3.25
CA LEU A 313 -11.17 -8.97 2.74
C LEU A 313 -10.25 -8.22 3.71
N PHE A 314 -10.78 -7.38 4.60
CA PHE A 314 -9.96 -6.75 5.65
C PHE A 314 -9.64 -7.74 6.78
N THR A 315 -8.91 -8.80 6.42
CA THR A 315 -8.43 -9.84 7.33
C THR A 315 -7.05 -10.32 6.89
N ALA A 316 -6.34 -11.05 7.74
CA ALA A 316 -5.13 -11.72 7.31
C ALA A 316 -5.48 -12.82 6.29
N HIS A 317 -4.85 -12.81 5.11
CA HIS A 317 -5.06 -13.83 4.09
C HIS A 317 -4.32 -15.12 4.47
N HIS A 318 -4.88 -15.88 5.39
CA HIS A 318 -4.29 -17.08 5.98
C HIS A 318 -5.28 -18.25 5.91
N SER A 319 -4.78 -19.49 5.91
CA SER A 319 -5.63 -20.69 5.85
C SER A 319 -6.70 -20.77 6.95
N THR A 320 -6.42 -20.21 8.13
CA THR A 320 -7.39 -20.16 9.25
C THR A 320 -8.49 -19.13 9.09
N THR A 321 -8.35 -18.19 8.18
CA THR A 321 -9.33 -17.16 7.83
C THR A 321 -9.96 -17.39 6.45
N ALA A 322 -9.44 -18.36 5.71
CA ALA A 322 -9.96 -18.74 4.41
C ALA A 322 -11.38 -19.30 4.55
N SER A 323 -12.30 -18.77 3.75
CA SER A 323 -13.68 -19.20 3.68
C SER A 323 -14.20 -19.05 2.26
N TRP A 324 -15.31 -19.69 1.93
CA TRP A 324 -15.93 -19.48 0.63
C TRP A 324 -16.38 -18.01 0.44
N GLN A 325 -16.82 -17.34 1.52
CA GLN A 325 -17.17 -15.93 1.50
C GLN A 325 -15.96 -15.06 1.13
N PHE A 326 -14.78 -15.39 1.66
CA PHE A 326 -13.53 -14.70 1.30
C PHE A 326 -13.25 -14.83 -0.21
N SER A 327 -13.36 -16.04 -0.78
CA SER A 327 -13.12 -16.26 -2.21
C SER A 327 -14.12 -15.52 -3.09
N VAL A 328 -15.40 -15.51 -2.73
CA VAL A 328 -16.42 -14.74 -3.45
C VAL A 328 -16.18 -13.25 -3.32
N ALA A 329 -15.84 -12.75 -2.12
CA ALA A 329 -15.53 -11.35 -1.90
C ALA A 329 -14.30 -10.89 -2.70
N ALA A 330 -13.27 -11.75 -2.82
CA ALA A 330 -12.09 -11.46 -3.63
C ALA A 330 -12.43 -11.34 -5.12
N GLN A 331 -13.28 -12.22 -5.65
CA GLN A 331 -13.75 -12.12 -7.03
C GLN A 331 -14.59 -10.84 -7.27
N LEU A 332 -15.47 -10.51 -6.35
CA LEU A 332 -16.26 -9.28 -6.45
C LEU A 332 -15.39 -8.02 -6.35
N ALA A 333 -14.37 -8.01 -5.48
CA ALA A 333 -13.41 -6.91 -5.40
C ALA A 333 -12.60 -6.77 -6.67
N TYR A 334 -12.11 -7.88 -7.23
CA TYR A 334 -11.37 -7.92 -8.50
C TYR A 334 -12.17 -7.26 -9.63
N TRP A 335 -13.41 -7.73 -9.86
CA TRP A 335 -14.27 -7.13 -10.90
C TRP A 335 -14.61 -5.68 -10.61
N ARG A 336 -14.94 -5.35 -9.35
CA ARG A 336 -15.17 -3.96 -8.94
C ARG A 336 -13.95 -3.07 -9.24
N GLY A 337 -12.75 -3.51 -8.88
CA GLY A 337 -11.52 -2.79 -9.15
C GLY A 337 -11.30 -2.52 -10.64
N HIS A 338 -11.53 -3.52 -11.48
CA HIS A 338 -11.46 -3.34 -12.94
C HIS A 338 -12.49 -2.34 -13.47
N LEU A 339 -13.74 -2.42 -13.00
CA LEU A 339 -14.81 -1.51 -13.41
C LEU A 339 -14.57 -0.06 -12.95
N LEU A 340 -13.94 0.11 -11.79
CA LEU A 340 -13.57 1.44 -11.28
C LEU A 340 -12.37 2.04 -12.04
N ARG A 341 -11.46 1.20 -12.53
CA ARG A 341 -10.26 1.66 -13.24
C ARG A 341 -10.53 1.98 -14.69
N MET A 342 -11.45 1.25 -15.34
CA MET A 342 -11.62 1.34 -16.79
C MET A 342 -13.07 1.08 -17.21
N PRO A 343 -13.64 1.90 -18.10
CA PRO A 343 -14.96 1.65 -18.65
C PRO A 343 -14.97 0.35 -19.48
N LEU A 344 -16.09 -0.38 -19.45
CA LEU A 344 -16.24 -1.71 -20.08
C LEU A 344 -15.79 -1.75 -21.55
N ARG A 345 -16.00 -0.67 -22.29
CA ARG A 345 -15.59 -0.55 -23.70
C ARG A 345 -14.07 -0.68 -23.91
N LEU A 346 -13.27 -0.32 -22.93
CA LEU A 346 -11.82 -0.44 -22.94
C LEU A 346 -11.37 -1.72 -22.21
N LEU A 347 -12.05 -2.10 -21.14
CA LEU A 347 -11.73 -3.25 -20.31
C LEU A 347 -11.83 -4.56 -21.10
N ILE A 348 -12.92 -4.79 -21.84
CA ILE A 348 -13.13 -6.05 -22.57
C ILE A 348 -12.02 -6.30 -23.61
N PRO A 349 -11.70 -5.37 -24.54
CA PRO A 349 -10.60 -5.56 -25.48
C PRO A 349 -9.25 -5.76 -24.79
N HIS A 350 -8.98 -5.03 -23.69
CA HIS A 350 -7.75 -5.17 -22.92
C HIS A 350 -7.60 -6.59 -22.34
N LEU A 351 -8.64 -7.10 -21.66
CA LEU A 351 -8.64 -8.46 -21.08
C LEU A 351 -8.51 -9.55 -22.16
N MET A 352 -9.21 -9.40 -23.29
CA MET A 352 -9.09 -10.33 -24.41
C MET A 352 -7.66 -10.36 -24.96
N LYS A 353 -7.03 -9.19 -25.16
CA LYS A 353 -5.66 -9.11 -25.66
C LYS A 353 -4.66 -9.69 -24.66
N LYS A 354 -4.81 -9.40 -23.36
CA LYS A 354 -3.94 -9.94 -22.30
C LYS A 354 -4.06 -11.46 -22.22
N SER A 355 -5.28 -12.01 -22.27
CA SER A 355 -5.51 -13.47 -22.28
C SER A 355 -4.90 -14.13 -23.52
N TRP A 356 -5.03 -13.50 -24.69
CA TRP A 356 -4.44 -14.01 -25.93
C TRP A 356 -2.90 -14.00 -25.86
N LEU A 357 -2.27 -12.93 -25.34
CA LEU A 357 -0.83 -12.87 -25.15
C LEU A 357 -0.34 -13.96 -24.19
N GLN A 358 -1.01 -14.16 -23.05
CA GLN A 358 -0.68 -15.24 -22.12
C GLN A 358 -0.79 -16.62 -22.75
N LEU A 359 -1.85 -16.89 -23.53
CA LEU A 359 -2.00 -18.14 -24.26
C LEU A 359 -0.88 -18.32 -25.31
N SER A 360 -0.53 -17.26 -26.02
CA SER A 360 0.56 -17.29 -27.02
C SER A 360 1.94 -17.54 -26.40
N GLU A 361 2.18 -17.06 -25.18
CA GLU A 361 3.40 -17.35 -24.42
C GLU A 361 3.46 -18.80 -23.94
N LEU A 362 2.33 -19.34 -23.48
CA LEU A 362 2.23 -20.74 -23.08
C LEU A 362 2.45 -21.70 -24.25
N THR A 363 2.02 -21.31 -25.46
CA THR A 363 2.23 -22.10 -26.68
C THR A 363 3.66 -21.95 -27.24
N LYS A 364 4.39 -20.90 -26.90
CA LYS A 364 5.79 -20.67 -27.29
C LYS A 364 6.81 -21.30 -26.35
N LYS A 365 6.42 -21.77 -25.17
CA LYS A 365 7.30 -22.57 -24.29
C LYS A 365 7.41 -23.96 -24.89
N GLU A 366 8.49 -24.21 -25.65
CA GLU A 366 8.89 -25.53 -26.15
C GLU A 366 9.02 -26.56 -25.01
N PRO A 367 8.74 -27.85 -25.28
CA PRO A 367 8.77 -28.92 -24.27
C PRO A 367 10.18 -29.31 -23.78
N ASP A 368 11.24 -28.56 -24.06
CA ASP A 368 12.64 -28.97 -23.86
C ASP A 368 13.26 -28.62 -22.51
N LYS A 369 12.52 -28.32 -21.47
CA LYS A 369 13.09 -28.08 -20.12
C LYS A 369 12.72 -29.08 -19.02
N ILE A 370 12.11 -30.22 -19.37
CA ILE A 370 11.77 -31.25 -18.37
C ILE A 370 12.97 -32.20 -18.06
N ASN A 371 14.07 -32.16 -18.79
CA ASN A 371 15.19 -33.10 -18.64
C ASN A 371 16.51 -32.47 -18.15
N LYS A 372 16.46 -31.48 -17.26
CA LYS A 372 17.68 -30.97 -16.57
C LYS A 372 17.49 -30.73 -15.07
N VAL A 373 16.81 -31.62 -14.39
CA VAL A 373 16.79 -31.69 -12.92
C VAL A 373 17.29 -33.07 -12.49
N ASP A 374 18.46 -33.47 -12.97
CA ASP A 374 19.25 -34.60 -12.42
C ASP A 374 20.72 -34.46 -12.81
N ALA A 375 21.31 -33.32 -12.42
CA ALA A 375 22.76 -33.26 -12.26
C ALA A 375 22.97 -32.64 -10.86
N LEU A 376 22.85 -33.49 -9.85
CA LEU A 376 23.35 -33.20 -8.51
C LEU A 376 24.79 -32.75 -8.60
N ASP A 377 25.09 -31.57 -8.11
CA ASP A 377 26.43 -30.99 -7.98
C ASP A 377 27.34 -32.04 -7.33
N PRO A 378 28.44 -32.43 -7.98
CA PRO A 378 29.38 -33.47 -7.46
C PRO A 378 29.95 -33.16 -6.08
N ARG A 379 29.77 -31.97 -5.55
CA ARG A 379 30.27 -31.51 -4.26
C ARG A 379 29.49 -32.04 -3.06
N PHE A 380 28.30 -32.65 -3.23
CA PHE A 380 27.51 -33.22 -2.15
C PHE A 380 27.81 -34.70 -1.80
N HIS A 381 28.72 -35.38 -2.54
CA HIS A 381 29.06 -36.76 -2.30
C HIS A 381 30.26 -36.99 -1.34
N GLN A 382 30.72 -35.97 -0.63
CA GLN A 382 31.88 -36.11 0.30
C GLN A 382 31.55 -35.99 1.80
N LEU A 383 30.29 -35.96 2.20
CA LEU A 383 29.94 -35.82 3.62
C LEU A 383 29.39 -37.10 4.31
N ASP A 384 29.42 -38.24 3.65
CA ASP A 384 28.98 -39.54 4.27
C ASP A 384 30.14 -40.53 4.48
N LYS A 385 31.37 -40.05 4.65
CA LYS A 385 32.49 -40.89 5.08
C LYS A 385 33.43 -40.09 5.98
N GLU A 386 33.02 -39.92 7.26
CA GLU A 386 33.88 -39.88 8.43
C GLU A 386 33.03 -40.04 9.69
#